data_d6d4cb0ee6a0dfefc7150440768ff27d
#
_entry.id   d6d4cb0ee6a0dfefc7150440768ff27d
#
_cell.length_a   1.000
_cell.length_b   1.000
_cell.length_c   1.000
_cell.angle_alpha   90.00
_cell.angle_beta   90.00
_cell.angle_gamma   90.00
#
_symmetry.space_group_name_H-M   'P 1'
#
loop_
_entity.id
_entity.type
_entity.pdbx_description
1 polymer ?
#
loop_
_entity_poly.entity_id
_entity_poly.type
_entity_poly.pdbx_seq_one_letter_code
_entity_poly.pdbx_strand_id
1 'polypeptide(L)'
;MTRAACIVLAAAVLAGCSANNTPRTLYTWGSYEDLIYATYASPGKMPPEQQVEMLEKDYQQARAANRRMPPGWHAHLGYLYYQLGRTDQARQELLTEKAEFPESGVFMDRLLANLERPEPSRQ
;
A
#
# COMPACT_ATOMS: atom_id res chain seq x y z
N MET A 1 -43.69 39.64 -7.25
CA MET A 1 -42.99 38.67 -8.15
C MET A 1 -41.47 38.64 -7.99
N THR A 2 -40.82 39.74 -7.73
CA THR A 2 -39.34 39.82 -7.58
C THR A 2 -38.76 39.11 -6.33
N ARG A 3 -39.46 39.11 -5.19
CA ARG A 3 -38.99 38.45 -3.96
C ARG A 3 -38.98 36.91 -4.03
N ALA A 4 -39.97 36.34 -4.70
CA ALA A 4 -40.02 34.87 -4.89
C ALA A 4 -38.93 34.37 -5.86
N ALA A 5 -38.62 35.14 -6.90
CA ALA A 5 -37.55 34.81 -7.87
C ALA A 5 -36.17 34.86 -7.19
N CYS A 6 -35.91 35.80 -6.29
CA CYS A 6 -34.64 35.88 -5.55
C CYS A 6 -34.45 34.67 -4.59
N ILE A 7 -35.53 34.20 -3.95
CA ILE A 7 -35.45 33.04 -3.03
C ILE A 7 -35.17 31.76 -3.79
N VAL A 8 -35.79 31.57 -4.94
CA VAL A 8 -35.55 30.40 -5.81
C VAL A 8 -34.11 30.38 -6.35
N LEU A 9 -33.58 31.55 -6.74
CA LEU A 9 -32.20 31.66 -7.21
C LEU A 9 -31.18 31.38 -6.09
N ALA A 10 -31.42 31.83 -4.87
CA ALA A 10 -30.58 31.59 -3.70
C ALA A 10 -30.58 30.09 -3.31
N ALA A 11 -31.71 29.38 -3.41
CA ALA A 11 -31.80 27.95 -3.14
C ALA A 11 -31.04 27.11 -4.18
N ALA A 12 -31.01 27.53 -5.43
CA ALA A 12 -30.27 26.82 -6.49
C ALA A 12 -28.74 26.88 -6.30
N VAL A 13 -28.20 27.96 -5.71
CA VAL A 13 -26.77 28.12 -5.45
C VAL A 13 -26.30 27.22 -4.29
N LEU A 14 -27.17 26.94 -3.33
CA LEU A 14 -26.86 26.07 -2.17
C LEU A 14 -26.87 24.57 -2.53
N ALA A 15 -27.52 24.16 -3.60
CA ALA A 15 -27.55 22.76 -4.06
C ALA A 15 -26.22 22.30 -4.75
N GLY A 16 -25.34 23.24 -5.09
CA GLY A 16 -24.09 22.95 -5.81
C GLY A 16 -22.99 22.29 -4.98
N CYS A 17 -23.09 22.24 -3.64
CA CYS A 17 -22.02 21.68 -2.79
C CYS A 17 -22.17 20.20 -2.45
N SER A 18 -23.15 19.50 -3.02
CA SER A 18 -23.41 18.08 -2.76
C SER A 18 -22.85 17.13 -3.81
N ALA A 19 -21.82 17.55 -4.55
CA ALA A 19 -21.05 16.59 -5.34
C ALA A 19 -20.29 15.69 -4.36
N ASN A 20 -20.72 14.44 -4.20
CA ASN A 20 -19.96 13.36 -3.54
C ASN A 20 -18.67 13.13 -4.34
N ASN A 21 -17.75 14.07 -4.23
CA ASN A 21 -16.41 13.95 -4.76
C ASN A 21 -15.58 13.20 -3.70
N THR A 22 -15.85 11.90 -3.54
CA THR A 22 -14.95 11.02 -2.81
C THR A 22 -13.61 11.08 -3.55
N PRO A 23 -12.52 11.58 -2.94
CA PRO A 23 -11.23 11.64 -3.60
C PRO A 23 -10.90 10.23 -4.08
N ARG A 24 -10.77 10.02 -5.38
CA ARG A 24 -10.25 8.76 -5.89
C ARG A 24 -8.78 8.71 -5.50
N THR A 25 -8.48 7.99 -4.41
CA THR A 25 -7.10 7.73 -4.03
C THR A 25 -6.39 7.01 -5.17
N LEU A 26 -5.17 7.44 -5.50
CA LEU A 26 -4.35 6.81 -6.56
C LEU A 26 -4.05 5.34 -6.23
N TYR A 27 -3.99 5.02 -4.94
CA TYR A 27 -3.58 3.72 -4.42
C TYR A 27 -4.65 3.10 -3.54
N THR A 28 -4.61 1.78 -3.43
CA THR A 28 -5.35 1.01 -2.44
C THR A 28 -4.41 0.69 -1.28
N TRP A 29 -4.71 1.24 -0.10
CA TRP A 29 -3.89 1.05 1.09
C TRP A 29 -4.20 -0.26 1.83
N GLY A 30 -5.47 -0.72 1.80
CA GLY A 30 -5.89 -1.94 2.49
C GLY A 30 -5.50 -1.93 3.96
N SER A 31 -4.93 -3.03 4.43
CA SER A 31 -4.42 -3.19 5.79
C SER A 31 -2.96 -2.71 5.97
N TYR A 32 -2.31 -2.20 4.91
CA TYR A 32 -0.88 -1.89 4.90
C TYR A 32 -0.46 -0.89 5.97
N GLU A 33 -1.19 0.22 6.12
CA GLU A 33 -0.88 1.25 7.13
C GLU A 33 -0.99 0.69 8.55
N ASP A 34 -2.04 -0.08 8.83
CA ASP A 34 -2.27 -0.71 10.13
C ASP A 34 -1.18 -1.73 10.45
N LEU A 35 -0.72 -2.50 9.46
CA LEU A 35 0.37 -3.47 9.62
C LEU A 35 1.71 -2.78 9.91
N ILE A 36 2.03 -1.72 9.17
CA ILE A 36 3.23 -0.92 9.45
C ILE A 36 3.16 -0.33 10.86
N TYR A 37 2.04 0.27 11.22
CA TYR A 37 1.86 0.81 12.57
C TYR A 37 2.02 -0.27 13.65
N ALA A 38 1.39 -1.44 13.48
CA ALA A 38 1.47 -2.55 14.43
C ALA A 38 2.90 -3.08 14.60
N THR A 39 3.70 -3.07 13.54
CA THR A 39 5.10 -3.48 13.57
C THR A 39 5.93 -2.62 14.55
N TYR A 40 5.66 -1.32 14.61
CA TYR A 40 6.36 -0.39 15.53
C TYR A 40 5.70 -0.28 16.90
N ALA A 41 4.37 -0.24 16.97
CA ALA A 41 3.64 -0.04 18.21
C ALA A 41 3.57 -1.31 19.08
N SER A 42 3.62 -2.49 18.46
CA SER A 42 3.51 -3.78 19.15
C SER A 42 4.36 -4.86 18.46
N PRO A 43 5.70 -4.74 18.51
CA PRO A 43 6.60 -5.67 17.83
C PRO A 43 6.31 -7.13 18.21
N GLY A 44 6.24 -8.01 17.22
CA GLY A 44 6.02 -9.45 17.42
C GLY A 44 4.59 -9.86 17.75
N LYS A 45 3.63 -8.93 17.85
CA LYS A 45 2.23 -9.26 18.14
C LYS A 45 1.53 -9.96 16.96
N MET A 46 1.93 -9.65 15.75
CA MET A 46 1.41 -10.26 14.53
C MET A 46 2.55 -10.97 13.80
N PRO A 47 2.50 -12.32 13.66
CA PRO A 47 3.54 -13.07 12.99
C PRO A 47 3.61 -12.73 11.50
N PRO A 48 4.80 -12.84 10.87
CA PRO A 48 4.99 -12.52 9.45
C PRO A 48 4.05 -13.26 8.51
N GLU A 49 3.71 -14.51 8.80
CA GLU A 49 2.80 -15.32 7.99
C GLU A 49 1.41 -14.68 7.90
N GLN A 50 0.89 -14.21 9.03
CA GLN A 50 -0.42 -13.57 9.08
C GLN A 50 -0.40 -12.22 8.34
N GLN A 51 0.70 -11.46 8.45
CA GLN A 51 0.84 -10.21 7.73
C GLN A 51 0.87 -10.44 6.20
N VAL A 52 1.60 -11.47 5.75
CA VAL A 52 1.64 -11.87 4.33
C VAL A 52 0.24 -12.20 3.83
N GLU A 53 -0.51 -13.03 4.55
CA GLU A 53 -1.88 -13.41 4.16
C GLU A 53 -2.79 -12.20 3.99
N MET A 54 -2.72 -11.24 4.90
CA MET A 54 -3.50 -10.00 4.82
C MET A 54 -3.11 -9.16 3.60
N LEU A 55 -1.82 -8.98 3.36
CA LEU A 55 -1.32 -8.20 2.22
C LEU A 55 -1.66 -8.87 0.88
N GLU A 56 -1.48 -10.18 0.76
CA GLU A 56 -1.85 -10.93 -0.44
C GLU A 56 -3.35 -10.79 -0.76
N LYS A 57 -4.21 -10.85 0.26
CA LYS A 57 -5.65 -10.62 0.10
C LYS A 57 -5.95 -9.21 -0.39
N ASP A 58 -5.33 -8.19 0.19
CA ASP A 58 -5.48 -6.81 -0.24
C ASP A 58 -5.04 -6.62 -1.70
N TYR A 59 -3.95 -7.25 -2.09
CA TYR A 59 -3.46 -7.22 -3.46
C TYR A 59 -4.46 -7.83 -4.45
N GLN A 60 -5.06 -8.97 -4.13
CA GLN A 60 -6.09 -9.59 -4.97
C GLN A 60 -7.30 -8.67 -5.12
N GLN A 61 -7.73 -8.02 -4.06
CA GLN A 61 -8.84 -7.06 -4.11
C GLN A 61 -8.49 -5.82 -4.94
N ALA A 62 -7.29 -5.27 -4.78
CA ALA A 62 -6.82 -4.14 -5.57
C ALA A 62 -6.77 -4.48 -7.07
N ARG A 63 -6.23 -5.64 -7.43
CA ARG A 63 -6.19 -6.12 -8.81
C ARG A 63 -7.59 -6.30 -9.41
N ALA A 64 -8.51 -6.91 -8.67
CA ALA A 64 -9.89 -7.09 -9.10
C ALA A 64 -10.59 -5.74 -9.35
N ALA A 65 -10.22 -4.71 -8.61
CA ALA A 65 -10.72 -3.34 -8.77
C ALA A 65 -9.90 -2.48 -9.76
N ASN A 66 -8.90 -3.06 -10.44
CA ASN A 66 -7.96 -2.39 -11.32
C ASN A 66 -7.29 -1.18 -10.63
N ARG A 67 -6.81 -1.37 -9.40
CA ARG A 67 -6.15 -0.35 -8.58
C ARG A 67 -4.72 -0.77 -8.26
N ARG A 68 -3.87 0.23 -8.03
CA ARG A 68 -2.45 0.04 -7.70
C ARG A 68 -2.23 -0.01 -6.18
N MET A 69 -1.20 -0.73 -5.77
CA MET A 69 -0.69 -0.67 -4.40
C MET A 69 0.17 0.59 -4.20
N PRO A 70 0.29 1.09 -2.96
CA PRO A 70 1.10 2.27 -2.68
C PRO A 70 2.61 1.96 -2.74
N PRO A 71 3.46 2.99 -2.93
CA PRO A 71 4.91 2.84 -2.81
C PRO A 71 5.31 2.23 -1.47
N GLY A 72 6.27 1.30 -1.51
CA GLY A 72 6.76 0.59 -0.31
C GLY A 72 5.98 -0.68 0.04
N TRP A 73 4.81 -0.89 -0.55
CA TRP A 73 3.97 -2.05 -0.25
C TRP A 73 4.66 -3.36 -0.68
N HIS A 74 5.16 -3.43 -1.93
CA HIS A 74 5.90 -4.58 -2.43
C HIS A 74 7.22 -4.78 -1.67
N ALA A 75 7.91 -3.70 -1.31
CA ALA A 75 9.12 -3.78 -0.50
C ALA A 75 8.84 -4.40 0.88
N HIS A 76 7.73 -4.04 1.52
CA HIS A 76 7.35 -4.61 2.81
C HIS A 76 6.96 -6.08 2.70
N LEU A 77 6.17 -6.46 1.69
CA LEU A 77 5.83 -7.85 1.44
C LEU A 77 7.09 -8.68 1.15
N GLY A 78 8.02 -8.16 0.37
CA GLY A 78 9.33 -8.76 0.11
C GLY A 78 10.13 -8.99 1.39
N TYR A 79 10.14 -8.02 2.31
CA TYR A 79 10.78 -8.15 3.62
C TYR A 79 10.14 -9.26 4.48
N LEU A 80 8.82 -9.38 4.49
CA LEU A 80 8.12 -10.45 5.19
C LEU A 80 8.45 -11.83 4.61
N TYR A 81 8.48 -11.97 3.28
CA TYR A 81 8.91 -13.21 2.64
C TYR A 81 10.36 -13.57 2.99
N TYR A 82 11.25 -12.58 3.07
CA TYR A 82 12.63 -12.82 3.50
C TYR A 82 12.68 -13.36 4.95
N GLN A 83 11.91 -12.79 5.87
CA GLN A 83 11.82 -13.28 7.25
C GLN A 83 11.34 -14.75 7.33
N LEU A 84 10.51 -15.16 6.38
CA LEU A 84 10.00 -16.53 6.26
C LEU A 84 10.93 -17.47 5.49
N GLY A 85 12.12 -17.02 5.08
CA GLY A 85 13.05 -17.81 4.27
C GLY A 85 12.59 -18.02 2.81
N ARG A 86 11.57 -17.30 2.37
CA ARG A 86 11.03 -17.37 1.00
C ARG A 86 11.77 -16.40 0.08
N THR A 87 13.05 -16.65 -0.13
CA THR A 87 13.97 -15.71 -0.79
C THR A 87 13.58 -15.39 -2.23
N ASP A 88 13.06 -16.36 -2.99
CA ASP A 88 12.62 -16.11 -4.37
C ASP A 88 11.42 -15.17 -4.45
N GLN A 89 10.45 -15.33 -3.54
CA GLN A 89 9.30 -14.44 -3.44
C GLN A 89 9.73 -13.05 -2.98
N ALA A 90 10.63 -12.97 -1.99
CA ALA A 90 11.20 -11.70 -1.55
C ALA A 90 11.87 -10.95 -2.71
N ARG A 91 12.68 -11.64 -3.50
CA ARG A 91 13.32 -11.08 -4.70
C ARG A 91 12.30 -10.55 -5.70
N GLN A 92 11.27 -11.33 -6.00
CA GLN A 92 10.23 -10.95 -6.95
C GLN A 92 9.52 -9.66 -6.51
N GLU A 93 9.16 -9.54 -5.24
CA GLU A 93 8.49 -8.37 -4.71
C GLU A 93 9.39 -7.12 -4.75
N LEU A 94 10.68 -7.24 -4.39
CA LEU A 94 11.62 -6.12 -4.47
C LEU A 94 11.85 -5.65 -5.92
N LEU A 95 11.87 -6.57 -6.89
CA LEU A 95 11.95 -6.23 -8.31
C LEU A 95 10.67 -5.53 -8.79
N THR A 96 9.51 -5.94 -8.30
CA THR A 96 8.23 -5.31 -8.60
C THR A 96 8.18 -3.88 -8.06
N GLU A 97 8.59 -3.67 -6.81
CA GLU A 97 8.70 -2.33 -6.22
C GLU A 97 9.59 -1.41 -7.06
N LYS A 98 10.78 -1.91 -7.44
CA LYS A 98 11.71 -1.15 -8.27
C LYS A 98 11.13 -0.79 -9.65
N ALA A 99 10.36 -1.70 -10.25
CA ALA A 99 9.74 -1.49 -11.56
C ALA A 99 8.58 -0.50 -11.50
N GLU A 100 7.75 -0.58 -10.46
CA GLU A 100 6.58 0.30 -10.30
C GLU A 100 6.95 1.69 -9.77
N PHE A 101 8.01 1.78 -8.96
CA PHE A 101 8.50 2.99 -8.32
C PHE A 101 10.01 3.13 -8.53
N PRO A 102 10.45 3.60 -9.73
CA PRO A 102 11.87 3.70 -10.08
C PRO A 102 12.70 4.55 -9.11
N GLU A 103 12.08 5.49 -8.41
CA GLU A 103 12.70 6.30 -7.37
C GLU A 103 13.19 5.47 -6.17
N SER A 104 12.61 4.30 -5.94
CA SER A 104 13.05 3.36 -4.91
C SER A 104 14.28 2.53 -5.33
N GLY A 105 14.70 2.62 -6.59
CA GLY A 105 15.65 1.73 -7.24
C GLY A 105 16.94 1.50 -6.47
N VAL A 106 17.58 2.57 -6.01
CA VAL A 106 18.85 2.48 -5.25
C VAL A 106 18.67 1.68 -3.95
N PHE A 107 17.55 1.87 -3.27
CA PHE A 107 17.26 1.14 -2.03
C PHE A 107 16.91 -0.33 -2.32
N MET A 108 16.11 -0.59 -3.34
CA MET A 108 15.77 -1.96 -3.76
C MET A 108 17.00 -2.75 -4.19
N ASP A 109 17.93 -2.14 -4.91
CA ASP A 109 19.19 -2.78 -5.31
C ASP A 109 20.03 -3.20 -4.10
N ARG A 110 20.06 -2.39 -3.06
CA ARG A 110 20.75 -2.76 -1.80
C ARG A 110 20.08 -3.94 -1.10
N LEU A 111 18.75 -3.97 -1.06
CA LEU A 111 18.02 -5.09 -0.47
C LEU A 111 18.24 -6.38 -1.28
N LEU A 112 18.16 -6.31 -2.60
CA LEU A 112 18.43 -7.44 -3.50
C LEU A 112 19.85 -7.99 -3.31
N ALA A 113 20.86 -7.12 -3.23
CA ALA A 113 22.23 -7.53 -2.96
C ALA A 113 22.40 -8.18 -1.57
N ASN A 114 21.59 -7.81 -0.59
CA ASN A 114 21.60 -8.44 0.73
C ASN A 114 20.96 -9.84 0.70
N LEU A 115 19.93 -10.07 -0.13
CA LEU A 115 19.36 -11.41 -0.32
C LEU A 115 20.36 -12.41 -0.90
N GLU A 116 21.33 -11.93 -1.68
CA GLU A 116 22.33 -12.77 -2.35
C GLU A 116 23.54 -13.10 -1.46
N ARG A 117 23.68 -12.39 -0.32
CA ARG A 117 24.79 -12.67 0.60
C ARG A 117 24.47 -13.93 1.41
N PRO A 118 25.43 -14.89 1.49
CA PRO A 118 25.31 -15.97 2.44
C PRO A 118 25.14 -15.38 3.84
N GLU A 119 24.16 -15.85 4.59
CA GLU A 119 24.05 -15.52 6.02
C GLU A 119 25.39 -15.80 6.68
N PRO A 120 26.00 -14.86 7.44
CA PRO A 120 27.14 -15.19 8.26
C PRO A 120 26.67 -16.27 9.24
N SER A 121 27.28 -17.47 9.13
CA SER A 121 27.00 -18.58 10.02
C SER A 121 26.99 -18.05 11.45
N ARG A 122 25.83 -18.06 12.09
CA ARG A 122 25.71 -17.79 13.54
C ARG A 122 26.47 -18.91 14.25
N GLN A 123 27.74 -18.62 14.63
CA GLN A 123 28.49 -19.41 15.59
C GLN A 123 28.05 -19.09 16.99
#